data_8fb2d0db03bbe12b36819c8519b7e44e
#
_entry.id   8fb2d0db03bbe12b36819c8519b7e44e
#
_cell.length_a   1.000
_cell.length_b   1.000
_cell.length_c   1.000
_cell.angle_alpha   90.00
_cell.angle_beta   90.00
_cell.angle_gamma   90.00
#
_symmetry.space_group_name_H-M   'P 1'
#
loop_
_entity.id
_entity.type
_entity.pdbx_description
1 polymer ?
#
loop_
_entity_poly.entity_id
_entity_poly.type
_entity_poly.pdbx_seq_one_letter_code
_entity_poly.pdbx_strand_id
1 'polypeptide(L)'
;MKQHRGGILAAGALLAALGAAPAVAGDPLFISVGDETRAPVGWVEFCNHRPWECNVAPTAPRNVTLTSKAWKELVRINRLVNTRIRPMTDLEHYGVVEKWAYPDDGYGDCEDYVLLKRRMLMEAGWPREALLITVVRDKKGDGHAVLTVRTDQGEFVLDNQNEDIVTWPEAGYRFVKRQSQSDPNVWVSLGDPRPATATATSRREVLDQH
;
A
#
# COMPACT_ATOMS: atom_id res chain seq x y z
N MET A 1 31.55 84.44 13.40
CA MET A 1 30.86 83.44 14.19
C MET A 1 29.85 82.72 13.22
N LYS A 2 30.18 81.54 12.74
CA LYS A 2 29.26 80.70 11.84
C LYS A 2 29.13 79.34 12.53
N GLN A 3 27.91 79.03 12.93
CA GLN A 3 27.56 77.71 13.51
C GLN A 3 27.25 76.78 12.38
N HIS A 4 27.94 75.64 12.31
CA HIS A 4 27.61 74.54 11.49
C HIS A 4 26.64 73.59 12.21
N ARG A 5 25.43 73.39 11.66
CA ARG A 5 24.50 72.37 12.13
C ARG A 5 24.75 71.09 11.28
N GLY A 6 25.22 70.04 11.99
CA GLY A 6 25.34 68.71 11.42
C GLY A 6 23.99 68.01 11.42
N GLY A 7 23.53 67.57 10.26
CA GLY A 7 22.34 66.71 10.12
C GLY A 7 22.74 65.22 10.23
N ILE A 8 22.08 64.49 11.12
CA ILE A 8 22.23 63.04 11.28
C ILE A 8 21.25 62.37 10.34
N LEU A 9 21.77 61.67 9.34
CA LEU A 9 20.97 60.77 8.48
C LEU A 9 20.83 59.41 9.17
N ALA A 10 19.60 59.06 9.55
CA ALA A 10 19.26 57.72 10.04
C ALA A 10 19.02 56.82 8.85
N ALA A 11 19.88 55.83 8.63
CA ALA A 11 19.65 54.76 7.65
C ALA A 11 18.75 53.68 8.26
N GLY A 12 17.50 53.62 7.84
CA GLY A 12 16.58 52.55 8.19
C GLY A 12 16.90 51.28 7.41
N ALA A 13 17.35 50.24 8.08
CA ALA A 13 17.52 48.90 7.48
C ALA A 13 16.14 48.20 7.39
N LEU A 14 15.68 47.98 6.15
CA LEU A 14 14.49 47.18 5.88
C LEU A 14 14.88 45.69 5.95
N LEU A 15 14.51 44.98 7.02
CA LEU A 15 14.61 43.53 7.05
C LEU A 15 13.47 42.92 6.21
N ALA A 16 13.81 42.39 5.05
CA ALA A 16 12.90 41.54 4.27
C ALA A 16 12.81 40.16 4.93
N ALA A 17 11.68 39.84 5.54
CA ALA A 17 11.37 38.51 6.00
C ALA A 17 11.07 37.63 4.82
N LEU A 18 11.99 36.76 4.42
CA LEU A 18 11.73 35.66 3.50
C LEU A 18 10.82 34.63 4.19
N GLY A 19 9.52 34.72 3.93
CA GLY A 19 8.58 33.68 4.30
C GLY A 19 8.87 32.41 3.50
N ALA A 20 9.37 31.36 4.17
CA ALA A 20 9.44 30.03 3.60
C ALA A 20 8.00 29.52 3.39
N ALA A 21 7.59 29.34 2.14
CA ALA A 21 6.32 28.68 1.84
C ALA A 21 6.40 27.22 2.36
N PRO A 22 5.33 26.69 2.98
CA PRO A 22 5.33 25.29 3.39
C PRO A 22 5.47 24.42 2.13
N ALA A 23 6.47 23.53 2.13
CA ALA A 23 6.58 22.49 1.12
C ALA A 23 5.36 21.59 1.25
N VAL A 24 4.51 21.55 0.25
CA VAL A 24 3.45 20.55 0.14
C VAL A 24 4.17 19.22 -0.09
N ALA A 25 4.29 18.39 0.94
CA ALA A 25 4.76 17.03 0.79
C ALA A 25 3.72 16.31 -0.07
N GLY A 26 4.07 15.96 -1.31
CA GLY A 26 3.26 15.08 -2.13
C GLY A 26 3.10 13.72 -1.44
N ASP A 27 2.03 13.00 -1.78
CA ASP A 27 1.82 11.65 -1.25
C ASP A 27 3.03 10.77 -1.57
N PRO A 28 3.49 9.95 -0.61
CA PRO A 28 4.67 9.11 -0.82
C PRO A 28 4.41 8.07 -1.92
N LEU A 29 5.36 7.92 -2.84
CA LEU A 29 5.26 6.94 -3.94
C LEU A 29 5.25 5.49 -3.44
N PHE A 30 5.86 5.23 -2.29
CA PHE A 30 6.03 3.90 -1.72
C PHE A 30 5.55 3.83 -0.28
N ILE A 31 4.90 2.72 0.06
CA ILE A 31 4.47 2.44 1.44
C ILE A 31 5.70 2.23 2.32
N SER A 32 5.70 2.85 3.49
CA SER A 32 6.73 2.61 4.51
C SER A 32 6.63 1.17 5.03
N VAL A 33 7.76 0.48 5.00
CA VAL A 33 7.90 -0.90 5.48
C VAL A 33 8.45 -0.88 6.90
N GLY A 34 7.79 -1.58 7.81
CA GLY A 34 8.23 -1.79 9.18
C GLY A 34 8.87 -3.16 9.39
N ASP A 35 8.77 -3.67 10.61
CA ASP A 35 9.39 -4.93 11.02
C ASP A 35 8.72 -6.16 10.40
N GLU A 36 9.43 -7.28 10.44
CA GLU A 36 8.87 -8.57 10.08
C GLU A 36 7.68 -8.93 10.95
N THR A 37 6.70 -9.58 10.36
CA THR A 37 5.47 -9.99 11.02
C THR A 37 5.04 -11.37 10.56
N ARG A 38 4.09 -11.97 11.26
CA ARG A 38 3.56 -13.28 10.89
C ARG A 38 2.81 -13.22 9.55
N ALA A 39 3.06 -14.21 8.70
CA ALA A 39 2.26 -14.43 7.49
C ALA A 39 0.78 -14.66 7.86
N PRO A 40 -0.17 -14.34 6.94
CA PRO A 40 -1.54 -14.82 7.08
C PRO A 40 -1.59 -16.35 7.17
N VAL A 41 -2.52 -16.87 7.95
CA VAL A 41 -2.68 -18.33 8.11
C VAL A 41 -3.00 -18.98 6.78
N GLY A 42 -3.88 -18.36 5.97
CA GLY A 42 -4.23 -18.85 4.64
C GLY A 42 -3.03 -18.93 3.70
N TRP A 43 -2.06 -17.98 3.75
CA TRP A 43 -0.81 -18.09 2.99
C TRP A 43 0.03 -19.29 3.43
N VAL A 44 0.16 -19.52 4.75
CA VAL A 44 0.92 -20.67 5.27
C VAL A 44 0.31 -21.98 4.80
N GLU A 45 -1.01 -22.12 4.87
CA GLU A 45 -1.73 -23.30 4.40
C GLU A 45 -1.64 -23.47 2.89
N PHE A 46 -1.77 -22.39 2.12
CA PHE A 46 -1.56 -22.40 0.67
C PHE A 46 -0.18 -22.94 0.31
N CYS A 47 0.89 -22.48 1.01
CA CYS A 47 2.25 -22.96 0.82
C CYS A 47 2.41 -24.45 1.14
N ASN A 48 1.74 -24.94 2.18
CA ASN A 48 1.77 -26.36 2.53
C ASN A 48 1.16 -27.24 1.42
N HIS A 49 0.11 -26.75 0.77
CA HIS A 49 -0.56 -27.48 -0.33
C HIS A 49 0.13 -27.25 -1.68
N ARG A 50 0.84 -26.14 -1.86
CA ARG A 50 1.54 -25.74 -3.10
C ARG A 50 2.98 -25.29 -2.81
N PRO A 51 3.85 -26.18 -2.32
CA PRO A 51 5.20 -25.80 -1.89
C PRO A 51 6.05 -25.16 -3.00
N TRP A 52 5.78 -25.45 -4.26
CA TRP A 52 6.48 -24.84 -5.40
C TRP A 52 6.17 -23.34 -5.56
N GLU A 53 5.06 -22.83 -5.04
CA GLU A 53 4.73 -21.41 -5.04
C GLU A 53 5.57 -20.62 -4.04
N CYS A 54 6.01 -21.27 -2.98
CA CYS A 54 6.63 -20.67 -1.82
C CYS A 54 8.11 -21.07 -1.66
N ASN A 55 8.49 -22.25 -2.13
CA ASN A 55 9.88 -22.73 -2.03
C ASN A 55 10.74 -22.09 -3.13
N VAL A 56 10.97 -20.79 -3.01
CA VAL A 56 11.78 -19.99 -3.93
C VAL A 56 12.93 -19.33 -3.18
N ALA A 57 14.06 -19.22 -3.84
CA ALA A 57 15.20 -18.54 -3.25
C ALA A 57 14.93 -17.03 -3.12
N PRO A 58 15.40 -16.39 -2.04
CA PRO A 58 15.38 -14.95 -1.92
C PRO A 58 16.11 -14.28 -3.10
N THR A 59 15.59 -13.14 -3.56
CA THR A 59 16.12 -12.37 -4.68
C THR A 59 16.29 -10.90 -4.31
N ALA A 60 17.07 -10.16 -5.09
CA ALA A 60 17.17 -8.72 -4.89
C ALA A 60 15.84 -8.03 -5.21
N PRO A 61 15.39 -7.05 -4.39
CA PRO A 61 14.21 -6.25 -4.69
C PRO A 61 14.30 -5.59 -6.07
N ARG A 62 13.22 -5.64 -6.83
CA ARG A 62 13.15 -5.07 -8.16
C ARG A 62 11.77 -4.44 -8.41
N ASN A 63 11.77 -3.20 -8.91
CA ASN A 63 10.57 -2.53 -9.40
C ASN A 63 10.45 -2.71 -10.91
N VAL A 64 9.24 -2.61 -11.43
CA VAL A 64 8.98 -2.66 -12.88
C VAL A 64 9.03 -1.24 -13.45
N THR A 65 9.64 -1.06 -14.61
CA THR A 65 9.52 0.18 -15.37
C THR A 65 8.11 0.27 -15.97
N LEU A 66 7.33 1.25 -15.51
CA LEU A 66 5.93 1.44 -15.89
C LEU A 66 5.81 2.12 -17.24
N THR A 67 5.97 1.34 -18.31
CA THR A 67 5.71 1.79 -19.68
C THR A 67 4.21 1.78 -19.98
N SER A 68 3.78 2.47 -21.06
CA SER A 68 2.39 2.40 -21.54
C SER A 68 1.96 0.96 -21.87
N LYS A 69 2.90 0.08 -22.30
CA LYS A 69 2.63 -1.33 -22.54
C LYS A 69 2.37 -2.07 -21.22
N ALA A 70 3.25 -1.87 -20.24
CA ALA A 70 3.10 -2.46 -18.90
C ALA A 70 1.78 -2.02 -18.24
N TRP A 71 1.43 -0.74 -18.31
CA TRP A 71 0.16 -0.23 -17.79
C TRP A 71 -1.05 -0.91 -18.44
N LYS A 72 -1.07 -1.00 -19.78
CA LYS A 72 -2.16 -1.69 -20.50
C LYS A 72 -2.28 -3.17 -20.10
N GLU A 73 -1.17 -3.82 -19.80
CA GLU A 73 -1.16 -5.21 -19.36
C GLU A 73 -1.73 -5.36 -17.94
N LEU A 74 -1.35 -4.48 -16.99
CA LEU A 74 -1.96 -4.42 -15.66
C LEU A 74 -3.47 -4.27 -15.74
N VAL A 75 -3.94 -3.28 -16.50
CA VAL A 75 -5.38 -3.01 -16.69
C VAL A 75 -6.08 -4.21 -17.30
N ARG A 76 -5.49 -4.82 -18.33
CA ARG A 76 -6.05 -6.02 -18.98
C ARG A 76 -6.20 -7.19 -18.02
N ILE A 77 -5.16 -7.49 -17.24
CA ILE A 77 -5.18 -8.62 -16.30
C ILE A 77 -6.14 -8.35 -15.14
N ASN A 78 -6.09 -7.13 -14.56
CA ASN A 78 -7.00 -6.76 -13.47
C ASN A 78 -8.47 -6.94 -13.90
N ARG A 79 -8.85 -6.35 -15.03
CA ARG A 79 -10.21 -6.43 -15.56
C ARG A 79 -10.61 -7.87 -15.93
N LEU A 80 -9.71 -8.62 -16.58
CA LEU A 80 -9.97 -10.00 -16.97
C LEU A 80 -10.31 -10.87 -15.75
N VAL A 81 -9.51 -10.80 -14.69
CA VAL A 81 -9.73 -11.58 -13.47
C VAL A 81 -11.02 -11.12 -12.78
N ASN A 82 -11.22 -9.81 -12.61
CA ASN A 82 -12.42 -9.27 -11.97
C ASN A 82 -13.72 -9.64 -12.70
N THR A 83 -13.66 -9.78 -14.03
CA THR A 83 -14.84 -10.16 -14.83
C THR A 83 -15.07 -11.68 -14.85
N ARG A 84 -13.98 -12.47 -14.81
CA ARG A 84 -14.05 -13.93 -14.98
C ARG A 84 -14.43 -14.66 -13.70
N ILE A 85 -13.96 -14.18 -12.56
CA ILE A 85 -14.21 -14.82 -11.27
C ILE A 85 -15.46 -14.23 -10.64
N ARG A 86 -16.30 -15.08 -10.06
CA ARG A 86 -17.50 -14.70 -9.32
C ARG A 86 -17.18 -14.68 -7.83
N PRO A 87 -17.55 -13.60 -7.13
CA PRO A 87 -17.32 -13.52 -5.69
C PRO A 87 -18.06 -14.64 -4.94
N MET A 88 -17.35 -15.37 -4.10
CA MET A 88 -17.89 -16.38 -3.21
C MET A 88 -16.94 -16.50 -2.02
N THR A 89 -17.47 -16.37 -0.81
CA THR A 89 -16.67 -16.51 0.39
C THR A 89 -16.21 -17.95 0.60
N ASP A 90 -15.10 -18.17 1.27
CA ASP A 90 -14.61 -19.50 1.61
C ASP A 90 -15.62 -20.33 2.40
N LEU A 91 -16.39 -19.68 3.27
CA LEU A 91 -17.43 -20.35 4.04
C LEU A 91 -18.55 -20.89 3.14
N GLU A 92 -18.96 -20.12 2.12
CA GLU A 92 -19.97 -20.56 1.13
C GLU A 92 -19.41 -21.61 0.18
N HIS A 93 -18.14 -21.49 -0.20
CA HIS A 93 -17.51 -22.30 -1.23
C HIS A 93 -16.99 -23.64 -0.69
N TYR A 94 -16.28 -23.58 0.45
CA TYR A 94 -15.57 -24.73 1.01
C TYR A 94 -16.05 -25.14 2.40
N GLY A 95 -16.95 -24.37 3.06
CA GLY A 95 -17.43 -24.63 4.41
C GLY A 95 -16.38 -24.32 5.50
N VAL A 96 -15.32 -23.56 5.18
CA VAL A 96 -14.26 -23.12 6.10
C VAL A 96 -14.15 -21.60 6.09
N VAL A 97 -13.53 -21.04 7.12
CA VAL A 97 -13.49 -19.57 7.29
C VAL A 97 -12.45 -18.91 6.39
N GLU A 98 -11.38 -19.61 6.06
CA GLU A 98 -10.23 -19.08 5.32
C GLU A 98 -9.56 -20.21 4.54
N LYS A 99 -9.40 -20.06 3.23
CA LYS A 99 -8.73 -21.03 2.37
C LYS A 99 -8.23 -20.40 1.09
N TRP A 100 -7.00 -19.96 1.09
CA TRP A 100 -6.36 -19.42 -0.11
C TRP A 100 -6.22 -20.49 -1.20
N ALA A 101 -6.79 -20.24 -2.35
CA ALA A 101 -6.79 -21.17 -3.49
C ALA A 101 -6.72 -20.40 -4.82
N TYR A 102 -6.32 -21.07 -5.90
CA TYR A 102 -6.58 -20.53 -7.22
C TYR A 102 -8.05 -20.79 -7.58
N PRO A 103 -8.77 -19.79 -8.09
CA PRO A 103 -10.20 -19.90 -8.43
C PRO A 103 -10.39 -20.62 -9.78
N ASP A 104 -9.91 -21.87 -9.85
CA ASP A 104 -9.89 -22.65 -11.11
C ASP A 104 -11.30 -23.05 -11.58
N ASP A 105 -12.28 -23.08 -10.68
CA ASP A 105 -13.69 -23.33 -10.95
C ASP A 105 -14.51 -22.06 -11.26
N GLY A 106 -13.86 -20.88 -11.17
CA GLY A 106 -14.47 -19.60 -11.48
C GLY A 106 -15.11 -18.89 -10.29
N TYR A 107 -14.90 -19.36 -9.04
CA TYR A 107 -15.38 -18.75 -7.82
C TYR A 107 -14.21 -18.48 -6.86
N GLY A 108 -14.32 -17.43 -6.02
CA GLY A 108 -13.32 -17.13 -5.01
C GLY A 108 -13.58 -15.81 -4.32
N ASP A 109 -12.83 -15.52 -3.29
CA ASP A 109 -12.85 -14.25 -2.57
C ASP A 109 -11.56 -13.44 -2.78
N CYS A 110 -11.29 -12.44 -1.94
CA CYS A 110 -10.31 -11.41 -2.25
C CYS A 110 -8.89 -11.97 -2.52
N GLU A 111 -8.41 -12.90 -1.72
CA GLU A 111 -7.06 -13.47 -1.88
C GLU A 111 -6.93 -14.37 -3.10
N ASP A 112 -8.01 -15.06 -3.50
CA ASP A 112 -8.04 -15.90 -4.70
C ASP A 112 -7.84 -15.05 -5.96
N TYR A 113 -8.52 -13.89 -6.02
CA TYR A 113 -8.30 -12.90 -7.08
C TYR A 113 -6.85 -12.41 -7.10
N VAL A 114 -6.28 -12.14 -5.94
CA VAL A 114 -4.89 -11.68 -5.82
C VAL A 114 -3.92 -12.75 -6.32
N LEU A 115 -4.10 -14.00 -5.90
CA LEU A 115 -3.30 -15.14 -6.35
C LEU A 115 -3.34 -15.30 -7.87
N LEU A 116 -4.53 -15.23 -8.46
CA LEU A 116 -4.71 -15.39 -9.91
C LEU A 116 -4.09 -14.21 -10.68
N LYS A 117 -4.33 -12.96 -10.27
CA LYS A 117 -3.72 -11.78 -10.89
C LYS A 117 -2.19 -11.87 -10.85
N ARG A 118 -1.63 -12.23 -9.68
CA ARG A 118 -0.20 -12.39 -9.48
C ARG A 118 0.37 -13.48 -10.40
N ARG A 119 -0.23 -14.66 -10.48
CA ARG A 119 0.18 -15.75 -11.37
C ARG A 119 0.20 -15.29 -12.83
N MET A 120 -0.88 -14.69 -13.31
CA MET A 120 -0.98 -14.22 -14.69
C MET A 120 0.05 -13.14 -15.04
N LEU A 121 0.36 -12.24 -14.12
CA LEU A 121 1.40 -11.24 -14.31
C LEU A 121 2.79 -11.90 -14.36
N MET A 122 3.08 -12.88 -13.48
CA MET A 122 4.34 -13.62 -13.53
C MET A 122 4.48 -14.41 -14.85
N GLU A 123 3.43 -15.05 -15.33
CA GLU A 123 3.39 -15.73 -16.63
C GLU A 123 3.62 -14.76 -17.79
N ALA A 124 3.19 -13.50 -17.67
CA ALA A 124 3.48 -12.43 -18.61
C ALA A 124 4.90 -11.85 -18.50
N GLY A 125 5.72 -12.37 -17.60
CA GLY A 125 7.13 -11.97 -17.41
C GLY A 125 7.37 -10.90 -16.36
N TRP A 126 6.36 -10.56 -15.54
CA TRP A 126 6.54 -9.62 -14.43
C TRP A 126 7.35 -10.26 -13.31
N PRO A 127 8.31 -9.53 -12.72
CA PRO A 127 9.10 -10.05 -11.62
C PRO A 127 8.24 -10.25 -10.37
N ARG A 128 8.39 -11.39 -9.73
CA ARG A 128 7.72 -11.74 -8.47
C ARG A 128 7.90 -10.67 -7.40
N GLU A 129 9.10 -10.10 -7.32
CA GLU A 129 9.53 -9.10 -6.36
C GLU A 129 8.74 -7.78 -6.46
N ALA A 130 8.09 -7.54 -7.59
CA ALA A 130 7.24 -6.37 -7.80
C ALA A 130 5.76 -6.66 -7.55
N LEU A 131 5.37 -7.92 -7.31
CA LEU A 131 3.98 -8.39 -7.21
C LEU A 131 3.72 -8.90 -5.79
N LEU A 132 3.29 -8.02 -4.88
CA LEU A 132 3.25 -8.30 -3.46
C LEU A 132 1.80 -8.49 -2.97
N ILE A 133 1.50 -9.68 -2.46
CA ILE A 133 0.24 -9.93 -1.77
C ILE A 133 0.20 -9.07 -0.52
N THR A 134 -0.84 -8.27 -0.38
CA THR A 134 -0.95 -7.24 0.65
C THR A 134 -2.27 -7.38 1.39
N VAL A 135 -2.21 -7.44 2.71
CA VAL A 135 -3.37 -7.44 3.60
C VAL A 135 -3.65 -6.01 4.03
N VAL A 136 -4.89 -5.62 3.87
CA VAL A 136 -5.40 -4.29 4.23
C VAL A 136 -6.64 -4.42 5.11
N ARG A 137 -7.07 -3.30 5.66
CA ARG A 137 -8.41 -3.12 6.20
C ARG A 137 -9.17 -2.16 5.30
N ASP A 138 -10.36 -2.52 4.92
CA ASP A 138 -11.23 -1.67 4.11
C ASP A 138 -11.80 -0.48 4.92
N LYS A 139 -12.66 0.31 4.30
CA LYS A 139 -13.26 1.50 4.94
C LYS A 139 -14.20 1.14 6.11
N LYS A 140 -14.67 -0.11 6.16
CA LYS A 140 -15.51 -0.62 7.27
C LYS A 140 -14.67 -1.24 8.39
N GLY A 141 -13.37 -1.46 8.14
CA GLY A 141 -12.46 -2.13 9.04
C GLY A 141 -12.36 -3.64 8.83
N ASP A 142 -13.04 -4.17 7.81
CA ASP A 142 -12.99 -5.58 7.47
C ASP A 142 -11.65 -5.96 6.86
N GLY A 143 -11.21 -7.21 7.08
CA GLY A 143 -10.00 -7.75 6.46
C GLY A 143 -10.20 -7.87 4.96
N HIS A 144 -9.15 -7.51 4.18
CA HIS A 144 -9.19 -7.59 2.73
C HIS A 144 -7.79 -7.85 2.18
N ALA A 145 -7.69 -8.51 1.03
CA ALA A 145 -6.44 -8.75 0.32
C ALA A 145 -6.44 -8.03 -1.03
N VAL A 146 -5.31 -7.40 -1.36
CA VAL A 146 -5.08 -6.75 -2.65
C VAL A 146 -3.71 -7.11 -3.20
N LEU A 147 -3.51 -6.99 -4.50
CA LEU A 147 -2.19 -7.10 -5.11
C LEU A 147 -1.56 -5.71 -5.22
N THR A 148 -0.47 -5.48 -4.48
CA THR A 148 0.34 -4.28 -4.66
C THR A 148 1.41 -4.51 -5.71
N VAL A 149 1.48 -3.65 -6.71
CA VAL A 149 2.47 -3.71 -7.78
C VAL A 149 3.47 -2.56 -7.65
N ARG A 150 4.75 -2.91 -7.50
CA ARG A 150 5.84 -1.93 -7.37
C ARG A 150 6.41 -1.56 -8.73
N THR A 151 6.44 -0.27 -9.01
CA THR A 151 6.97 0.29 -10.25
C THR A 151 7.97 1.40 -9.95
N ASP A 152 8.66 1.88 -10.97
CA ASP A 152 9.50 3.09 -10.90
C ASP A 152 8.68 4.39 -10.67
N GLN A 153 7.35 4.35 -10.85
CA GLN A 153 6.43 5.47 -10.64
C GLN A 153 5.61 5.34 -9.34
N GLY A 154 5.94 4.40 -8.47
CA GLY A 154 5.25 4.15 -7.21
C GLY A 154 4.56 2.81 -7.13
N GLU A 155 3.71 2.66 -6.13
CA GLU A 155 2.96 1.43 -5.88
C GLU A 155 1.51 1.58 -6.30
N PHE A 156 1.03 0.62 -7.09
CA PHE A 156 -0.34 0.55 -7.58
C PHE A 156 -1.07 -0.65 -6.96
N VAL A 157 -2.38 -0.48 -6.77
CA VAL A 157 -3.25 -1.49 -6.16
C VAL A 157 -4.17 -2.07 -7.22
N LEU A 158 -4.14 -3.40 -7.37
CA LEU A 158 -5.10 -4.19 -8.15
C LEU A 158 -6.04 -4.87 -7.16
N ASP A 159 -7.33 -4.60 -7.32
CA ASP A 159 -8.38 -4.97 -6.39
C ASP A 159 -9.55 -5.65 -7.12
N ASN A 160 -10.27 -6.55 -6.43
CA ASN A 160 -11.50 -7.14 -6.96
C ASN A 160 -12.75 -6.30 -6.60
N GLN A 161 -12.66 -5.42 -5.60
CA GLN A 161 -13.73 -4.51 -5.20
C GLN A 161 -13.70 -3.18 -5.97
N ASN A 162 -12.60 -2.88 -6.67
CA ASN A 162 -12.45 -1.69 -7.51
C ASN A 162 -11.85 -2.08 -8.86
N GLU A 163 -12.53 -1.72 -9.95
CA GLU A 163 -12.02 -1.99 -11.30
C GLU A 163 -10.82 -1.13 -11.67
N ASP A 164 -10.75 0.08 -11.11
CA ASP A 164 -9.68 1.02 -11.39
C ASP A 164 -8.41 0.64 -10.61
N ILE A 165 -7.29 0.66 -11.30
CA ILE A 165 -5.97 0.56 -10.69
C ILE A 165 -5.60 1.95 -10.20
N VAL A 166 -5.42 2.09 -8.90
CA VAL A 166 -5.11 3.36 -8.24
C VAL A 166 -3.77 3.28 -7.53
N THR A 167 -3.18 4.41 -7.21
CA THR A 167 -2.01 4.44 -6.33
C THR A 167 -2.41 4.01 -4.91
N TRP A 168 -1.45 3.52 -4.14
CA TRP A 168 -1.74 3.02 -2.79
C TRP A 168 -2.38 4.07 -1.85
N PRO A 169 -2.05 5.39 -1.89
CA PRO A 169 -2.76 6.37 -1.06
C PRO A 169 -4.21 6.58 -1.50
N GLU A 170 -4.48 6.50 -2.81
CA GLU A 170 -5.82 6.68 -3.37
C GLU A 170 -6.76 5.50 -3.11
N ALA A 171 -6.22 4.31 -2.83
CA ALA A 171 -7.02 3.11 -2.51
C ALA A 171 -7.88 3.30 -1.26
N GLY A 172 -7.47 4.20 -0.34
CA GLY A 172 -8.24 4.55 0.85
C GLY A 172 -8.33 3.44 1.89
N TYR A 173 -7.47 2.44 1.81
CA TYR A 173 -7.34 1.34 2.76
C TYR A 173 -6.35 1.67 3.88
N ARG A 174 -6.48 1.00 5.01
CA ARG A 174 -5.42 0.92 6.01
C ARG A 174 -4.57 -0.30 5.69
N PHE A 175 -3.35 -0.07 5.23
CA PHE A 175 -2.39 -1.12 4.92
C PHE A 175 -1.85 -1.73 6.21
N VAL A 176 -1.81 -3.07 6.30
CA VAL A 176 -1.47 -3.79 7.53
C VAL A 176 -0.15 -4.50 7.39
N LYS A 177 -0.02 -5.38 6.40
CA LYS A 177 1.18 -6.16 6.12
C LYS A 177 1.20 -6.65 4.69
N ARG A 178 2.39 -6.98 4.19
CA ARG A 178 2.55 -7.59 2.87
C ARG A 178 3.76 -8.51 2.82
N GLN A 179 3.88 -9.22 1.71
CA GLN A 179 5.10 -9.95 1.38
C GLN A 179 6.30 -9.02 1.25
N SER A 180 7.48 -9.48 1.68
CA SER A 180 8.74 -8.82 1.36
C SER A 180 9.02 -8.90 -0.14
N GLN A 181 9.69 -7.89 -0.70
CA GLN A 181 10.15 -7.94 -2.09
C GLN A 181 11.23 -9.00 -2.32
N SER A 182 12.05 -9.27 -1.32
CA SER A 182 13.17 -10.21 -1.44
C SER A 182 12.78 -11.65 -1.24
N ASP A 183 11.77 -11.92 -0.39
CA ASP A 183 11.35 -13.28 -0.05
C ASP A 183 9.82 -13.29 0.17
N PRO A 184 9.04 -14.04 -0.62
CA PRO A 184 7.60 -14.12 -0.48
C PRO A 184 7.11 -14.79 0.81
N ASN A 185 7.99 -15.51 1.52
CA ASN A 185 7.67 -16.14 2.79
C ASN A 185 7.88 -15.19 3.98
N VAL A 186 8.64 -14.13 3.79
CA VAL A 186 8.82 -13.06 4.77
C VAL A 186 7.72 -12.03 4.58
N TRP A 187 7.01 -11.74 5.67
CA TRP A 187 5.98 -10.72 5.70
C TRP A 187 6.43 -9.57 6.58
N VAL A 188 6.09 -8.35 6.16
CA VAL A 188 6.48 -7.11 6.83
C VAL A 188 5.26 -6.28 7.16
N SER A 189 5.29 -5.60 8.30
CA SER A 189 4.27 -4.62 8.67
C SER A 189 4.35 -3.39 7.77
N LEU A 190 3.22 -2.71 7.59
CA LEU A 190 3.14 -1.50 6.78
C LEU A 190 2.70 -0.32 7.63
N GLY A 191 3.34 0.84 7.39
CA GLY A 191 2.92 2.10 7.99
C GLY A 191 1.60 2.59 7.41
N ASP A 192 0.77 3.23 8.23
CA ASP A 192 -0.43 3.92 7.75
C ASP A 192 -0.01 5.22 7.05
N PRO A 193 -0.40 5.45 5.78
CA PRO A 193 -0.11 6.71 5.07
C PRO A 193 -0.83 7.91 5.68
N ARG A 194 -1.94 7.66 6.39
CA ARG A 194 -2.66 8.73 7.05
C ARG A 194 -1.83 9.24 8.22
N PRO A 195 -1.60 10.58 8.32
CA PRO A 195 -1.03 11.13 9.53
C PRO A 195 -1.89 10.62 10.69
N ALA A 196 -1.24 10.13 11.76
CA ALA A 196 -1.93 9.82 12.99
C ALA A 196 -2.74 11.09 13.34
N THR A 197 -4.04 11.08 13.11
CA THR A 197 -4.91 12.09 13.67
C THR A 197 -4.71 11.94 15.16
N ALA A 198 -3.96 12.89 15.75
CA ALA A 198 -3.74 12.98 17.16
C ALA A 198 -5.11 13.17 17.81
N THR A 199 -5.76 12.08 18.13
CA THR A 199 -6.83 12.07 19.11
C THR A 199 -6.16 12.19 20.46
N ALA A 200 -5.50 13.34 20.68
CA ALA A 200 -5.22 13.82 21.99
C ALA A 200 -6.55 14.24 22.59
N THR A 201 -7.35 13.28 23.00
CA THR A 201 -8.40 13.56 23.97
C THR A 201 -7.67 13.90 25.26
N SER A 202 -7.47 15.20 25.44
CA SER A 202 -7.12 15.80 26.69
C SER A 202 -8.14 15.37 27.74
N ARG A 203 -7.81 14.33 28.48
CA ARG A 203 -8.47 14.04 29.74
C ARG A 203 -7.84 14.98 30.77
N ARG A 204 -8.24 16.26 30.76
CA ARG A 204 -7.99 17.18 31.85
C ARG A 204 -9.18 17.20 32.79
N GLU A 205 -8.87 16.82 34.01
CA GLU A 205 -9.38 17.32 35.28
C GLU A 205 -10.89 17.49 35.48
N VAL A 206 -11.46 16.55 36.21
CA VAL A 206 -12.39 16.87 37.29
C VAL A 206 -11.83 16.22 38.57
N LEU A 207 -10.90 16.89 39.20
CA LEU A 207 -10.60 16.80 40.62
C LEU A 207 -10.54 18.24 41.11
N ASP A 208 -11.68 18.76 41.51
CA ASP A 208 -11.76 19.55 42.72
C ASP A 208 -13.23 19.85 43.04
N GLN A 209 -13.53 19.74 44.33
CA GLN A 209 -14.72 20.18 45.08
C GLN A 209 -15.68 19.02 45.46
N HIS A 210 -15.38 18.37 46.54
CA HIS A 210 -15.99 18.53 47.90
C HIS A 210 -15.29 17.57 48.87
#